data_0fbcb09527696cc7301e098cd69fb120
#
_entry.id   0fbcb09527696cc7301e098cd69fb120
#
_cell.length_a   1.000
_cell.length_b   1.000
_cell.length_c   1.000
_cell.angle_alpha   90.00
_cell.angle_beta   90.00
_cell.angle_gamma   90.00
#
_symmetry.space_group_name_H-M   'P 1'
#
loop_
_entity.id
_entity.type
_entity.pdbx_description
1 polymer ?
#
loop_
_entity_poly.entity_id
_entity_poly.type
_entity_poly.pdbx_seq_one_letter_code
_entity_poly.pdbx_strand_id
1 'polypeptide(L)'
;ILRKDASAPDSILVSSSLRRALSTVAASFQDRLMKNPNDTIMVLPSLQEISRNPDTLSITPPKTQVSPSWIDVSYPKVDFSTIFARNVDMSLHHGNKPIDTNGYKRMSEFCNVAFSSIDEEYIIVGGHSIWFRSFFREFLPRASAHVGKKKKVVNCGAVSFTLMKTHADGAERFMIDEDSIRVVYGGFK
;
A
#
# COMPACT_ATOMS: atom_id res chain seq x y z
N ILE A 1 -13.36 -2.40 -9.35
CA ILE A 1 -12.29 -1.94 -8.43
C ILE A 1 -11.77 -0.56 -8.83
N LEU A 2 -11.26 -0.36 -10.07
CA LEU A 2 -10.68 0.92 -10.50
C LEU A 2 -11.65 2.11 -10.44
N ARG A 3 -12.93 1.89 -10.63
CA ARG A 3 -13.99 2.92 -10.64
C ARG A 3 -14.95 2.83 -9.45
N LYS A 4 -14.87 1.77 -8.66
CA LYS A 4 -15.81 1.46 -7.56
C LYS A 4 -17.28 1.56 -8.03
N ASP A 5 -17.58 0.93 -9.16
CA ASP A 5 -18.95 0.82 -9.68
C ASP A 5 -19.78 -0.07 -8.71
N ALA A 6 -21.11 0.07 -8.71
CA ALA A 6 -21.99 -0.60 -7.77
C ALA A 6 -21.90 -2.15 -7.77
N SER A 7 -21.40 -2.74 -8.86
CA SER A 7 -21.15 -4.20 -8.98
C SER A 7 -19.73 -4.61 -8.58
N ALA A 8 -18.84 -3.66 -8.28
CA ALA A 8 -17.49 -3.97 -7.87
C ALA A 8 -17.44 -4.42 -6.42
N PRO A 9 -16.57 -5.38 -6.07
CA PRO A 9 -16.37 -5.77 -4.68
C PRO A 9 -15.90 -4.58 -3.84
N ASP A 10 -16.28 -4.59 -2.57
CA ASP A 10 -15.90 -3.53 -1.66
C ASP A 10 -14.39 -3.47 -1.46
N SER A 11 -13.82 -2.29 -1.52
CA SER A 11 -12.38 -2.12 -1.53
C SER A 11 -11.95 -0.76 -1.01
N ILE A 12 -10.82 -0.74 -0.29
CA ILE A 12 -10.17 0.46 0.21
C ILE A 12 -8.83 0.70 -0.49
N LEU A 13 -8.46 1.97 -0.66
CA LEU A 13 -7.15 2.38 -1.13
C LEU A 13 -6.24 2.66 0.05
N VAL A 14 -5.06 2.05 0.06
CA VAL A 14 -4.06 2.24 1.12
C VAL A 14 -2.73 2.63 0.48
N SER A 15 -2.02 3.58 1.05
CA SER A 15 -0.75 4.05 0.51
C SER A 15 0.33 4.21 1.58
N SER A 16 1.57 4.05 1.13
CA SER A 16 2.73 4.51 1.89
C SER A 16 2.70 6.03 2.07
N SER A 17 3.29 6.52 3.17
CA SER A 17 3.44 7.94 3.45
C SER A 17 4.42 8.68 2.53
N LEU A 18 5.12 7.98 1.62
CA LEU A 18 6.01 8.63 0.67
C LEU A 18 5.22 9.18 -0.52
N ARG A 19 5.43 10.45 -0.85
CA ARG A 19 4.71 11.17 -1.92
C ARG A 19 4.64 10.39 -3.23
N ARG A 20 5.73 9.74 -3.66
CA ARG A 20 5.75 8.97 -4.91
C ARG A 20 4.75 7.81 -4.93
N ALA A 21 4.55 7.12 -3.81
CA ALA A 21 3.56 6.05 -3.71
C ALA A 21 2.14 6.63 -3.69
N LEU A 22 1.92 7.65 -2.86
CA LEU A 22 0.64 8.33 -2.74
C LEU A 22 0.20 8.94 -4.09
N SER A 23 1.12 9.62 -4.80
CA SER A 23 0.84 10.16 -6.14
C SER A 23 0.51 9.07 -7.16
N THR A 24 1.18 7.91 -7.06
CA THR A 24 0.88 6.77 -7.93
C THR A 24 -0.54 6.25 -7.68
N VAL A 25 -0.94 6.08 -6.43
CA VAL A 25 -2.31 5.66 -6.08
C VAL A 25 -3.33 6.70 -6.54
N ALA A 26 -3.11 7.98 -6.23
CA ALA A 26 -4.03 9.05 -6.63
C ALA A 26 -4.21 9.11 -8.16
N ALA A 27 -3.13 9.00 -8.94
CA ALA A 27 -3.19 9.00 -10.39
C ALA A 27 -3.88 7.75 -10.95
N SER A 28 -3.59 6.57 -10.38
CA SER A 28 -4.17 5.30 -10.86
C SER A 28 -5.68 5.20 -10.59
N PHE A 29 -6.15 5.84 -9.53
CA PHE A 29 -7.54 5.78 -9.07
C PHE A 29 -8.27 7.14 -9.15
N GLN A 30 -7.76 8.08 -9.95
CA GLN A 30 -8.32 9.43 -10.07
C GLN A 30 -9.83 9.42 -10.41
N ASP A 31 -10.24 8.59 -11.38
CA ASP A 31 -11.66 8.48 -11.78
C ASP A 31 -12.54 8.02 -10.61
N ARG A 32 -12.05 7.10 -9.81
CA ARG A 32 -12.72 6.57 -8.62
C ARG A 32 -12.87 7.67 -7.56
N LEU A 33 -11.77 8.36 -7.24
CA LEU A 33 -11.71 9.40 -6.21
C LEU A 33 -12.52 10.65 -6.59
N MET A 34 -12.53 11.01 -7.87
CA MET A 34 -13.34 12.14 -8.33
C MET A 34 -14.84 11.83 -8.29
N LYS A 35 -15.25 10.62 -8.64
CA LYS A 35 -16.66 10.20 -8.65
C LYS A 35 -17.24 9.94 -7.26
N ASN A 36 -16.40 9.48 -6.35
CA ASN A 36 -16.80 9.06 -5.01
C ASN A 36 -16.14 9.97 -3.95
N PRO A 37 -16.75 11.10 -3.58
CA PRO A 37 -16.17 12.05 -2.63
C PRO A 37 -15.82 11.46 -1.25
N ASN A 38 -16.51 10.41 -0.85
CA ASN A 38 -16.32 9.73 0.44
C ASN A 38 -15.26 8.61 0.38
N ASP A 39 -14.74 8.31 -0.82
CA ASP A 39 -13.68 7.32 -0.96
C ASP A 39 -12.33 7.90 -0.54
N THR A 40 -11.54 7.14 0.18
CA THR A 40 -10.32 7.65 0.79
C THR A 40 -9.10 6.81 0.42
N ILE A 41 -7.93 7.45 0.47
CA ILE A 41 -6.63 6.79 0.47
C ILE A 41 -6.11 6.84 1.92
N MET A 42 -6.17 5.73 2.63
CA MET A 42 -5.60 5.62 3.98
C MET A 42 -4.07 5.61 3.90
N VAL A 43 -3.40 6.51 4.59
CA VAL A 43 -1.94 6.59 4.58
C VAL A 43 -1.33 5.90 5.79
N LEU A 44 -0.53 4.84 5.52
CA LEU A 44 0.10 4.02 6.54
C LEU A 44 1.63 4.16 6.52
N PRO A 45 2.27 4.65 7.59
CA PRO A 45 3.73 4.69 7.72
C PRO A 45 4.38 3.31 7.67
N SER A 46 3.66 2.26 8.08
CA SER A 46 4.11 0.87 8.04
C SER A 46 4.47 0.38 6.63
N LEU A 47 3.91 1.01 5.58
CA LEU A 47 4.21 0.74 4.18
C LEU A 47 5.45 1.48 3.64
N GLN A 48 6.09 2.33 4.44
CA GLN A 48 7.24 3.11 3.99
C GLN A 48 8.41 2.18 3.57
N GLU A 49 9.15 2.55 2.53
CA GLU A 49 10.18 1.69 1.91
C GLU A 49 11.23 1.18 2.92
N ILE A 50 11.65 -0.07 2.74
CA ILE A 50 12.67 -0.73 3.57
C ILE A 50 14.05 -0.38 3.01
N SER A 51 14.56 0.77 3.39
CA SER A 51 15.89 1.25 3.03
C SER A 51 16.35 2.29 4.04
N ARG A 52 17.67 2.47 4.16
CA ARG A 52 18.29 3.54 4.96
C ARG A 52 18.53 4.81 4.15
N ASN A 53 18.25 4.80 2.86
CA ASN A 53 18.48 5.95 2.00
C ASN A 53 17.56 7.12 2.37
N PRO A 54 18.04 8.37 2.32
CA PRO A 54 17.24 9.56 2.64
C PRO A 54 15.96 9.70 1.81
N ASP A 55 15.97 9.26 0.55
CA ASP A 55 14.80 9.26 -0.34
C ASP A 55 13.65 8.34 0.12
N THR A 56 13.88 7.55 1.15
CA THR A 56 12.87 6.68 1.78
C THR A 56 12.32 7.25 3.08
N LEU A 57 12.68 8.48 3.43
CA LEU A 57 12.13 9.21 4.56
C LEU A 57 10.96 10.09 4.10
N SER A 58 9.89 10.12 4.85
CA SER A 58 8.79 11.05 4.63
C SER A 58 9.19 12.44 5.15
N ILE A 59 9.07 13.44 4.31
CA ILE A 59 9.26 14.84 4.70
C ILE A 59 7.99 15.46 5.27
N THR A 60 6.88 14.75 5.22
CA THR A 60 5.59 15.23 5.73
C THR A 60 5.53 15.02 7.24
N PRO A 61 5.28 16.06 8.03
CA PRO A 61 5.08 15.92 9.47
C PRO A 61 3.89 15.01 9.80
N PRO A 62 3.86 14.46 11.03
CA PRO A 62 2.74 13.62 11.48
C PRO A 62 1.39 14.31 11.30
N LYS A 63 0.39 13.58 10.83
CA LYS A 63 -1.01 14.04 10.63
C LYS A 63 -1.17 15.32 9.81
N THR A 64 -0.15 15.69 9.04
CA THR A 64 -0.18 16.89 8.19
C THR A 64 -0.57 16.49 6.78
N GLN A 65 -1.47 17.27 6.17
CA GLN A 65 -1.91 17.05 4.80
C GLN A 65 -0.75 17.17 3.80
N VAL A 66 -0.71 16.27 2.85
CA VAL A 66 0.27 16.27 1.76
C VAL A 66 -0.26 17.08 0.59
N SER A 67 0.57 17.90 -0.03
CA SER A 67 0.24 18.56 -1.27
C SER A 67 0.54 17.66 -2.48
N PRO A 68 -0.20 17.81 -3.61
CA PRO A 68 -0.04 16.97 -4.81
C PRO A 68 1.31 17.11 -5.51
N SER A 69 2.08 18.16 -5.23
CA SER A 69 3.41 18.34 -5.83
C SER A 69 3.35 18.48 -7.37
N TRP A 70 4.31 17.86 -8.09
CA TRP A 70 4.45 17.90 -9.55
C TRP A 70 3.34 17.17 -10.33
N ILE A 71 2.51 16.37 -9.67
CA ILE A 71 1.50 15.56 -10.37
C ILE A 71 0.45 16.44 -11.09
N ASP A 72 0.12 17.60 -10.55
CA ASP A 72 -0.80 18.55 -11.19
C ASP A 72 -0.28 19.02 -12.56
N VAL A 73 1.05 19.20 -12.68
CA VAL A 73 1.69 19.60 -13.94
C VAL A 73 1.62 18.47 -14.97
N SER A 74 1.78 17.23 -14.52
CA SER A 74 1.78 16.04 -15.40
C SER A 74 0.38 15.68 -15.90
N TYR A 75 -0.66 16.05 -15.18
CA TYR A 75 -2.05 15.72 -15.49
C TYR A 75 -2.98 16.94 -15.37
N PRO A 76 -2.84 17.94 -16.25
CA PRO A 76 -3.51 19.24 -16.13
C PRO A 76 -5.05 19.18 -16.19
N LYS A 77 -5.64 18.05 -16.59
CA LYS A 77 -7.09 17.83 -16.63
C LYS A 77 -7.67 17.27 -15.34
N VAL A 78 -6.84 16.97 -14.36
CA VAL A 78 -7.24 16.34 -13.09
C VAL A 78 -6.89 17.28 -11.95
N ASP A 79 -7.87 17.60 -11.14
CA ASP A 79 -7.66 18.42 -9.94
C ASP A 79 -7.15 17.55 -8.78
N PHE A 80 -5.85 17.29 -8.78
CA PHE A 80 -5.20 16.57 -7.69
C PHE A 80 -5.19 17.35 -6.39
N SER A 81 -5.22 18.66 -6.41
CA SER A 81 -5.30 19.47 -5.19
C SER A 81 -6.58 19.14 -4.41
N THR A 82 -7.71 19.05 -5.09
CA THR A 82 -8.97 18.62 -4.48
C THR A 82 -8.92 17.16 -4.02
N ILE A 83 -8.36 16.23 -4.84
CA ILE A 83 -8.21 14.83 -4.46
C ILE A 83 -7.37 14.71 -3.18
N PHE A 84 -6.22 15.36 -3.12
CA PHE A 84 -5.35 15.29 -1.95
C PHE A 84 -5.97 15.91 -0.70
N ALA A 85 -6.65 17.04 -0.83
CA ALA A 85 -7.30 17.71 0.29
C ALA A 85 -8.50 16.91 0.85
N ARG A 86 -9.24 16.23 0.00
CA ARG A 86 -10.50 15.58 0.36
C ARG A 86 -10.36 14.08 0.63
N ASN A 87 -9.59 13.39 -0.21
CA ASN A 87 -9.58 11.93 -0.26
C ASN A 87 -8.34 11.29 0.41
N VAL A 88 -7.35 12.08 0.86
CA VAL A 88 -6.17 11.53 1.53
C VAL A 88 -6.35 11.60 3.04
N ASP A 89 -6.44 10.42 3.67
CA ASP A 89 -6.55 10.30 5.12
C ASP A 89 -5.17 10.12 5.76
N MET A 90 -4.72 11.16 6.47
CA MET A 90 -3.45 11.22 7.19
C MET A 90 -3.58 10.92 8.68
N SER A 91 -4.75 10.50 9.16
CA SER A 91 -5.03 10.28 10.59
C SER A 91 -4.08 9.27 11.24
N LEU A 92 -3.67 8.23 10.51
CA LEU A 92 -2.73 7.20 10.96
C LEU A 92 -1.27 7.51 10.62
N HIS A 93 -0.97 8.66 10.00
CA HIS A 93 0.41 9.04 9.70
C HIS A 93 1.09 9.64 10.93
N HIS A 94 1.93 8.87 11.59
CA HIS A 94 2.64 9.26 12.82
C HIS A 94 4.09 9.75 12.57
N GLY A 95 4.45 10.02 11.31
CA GLY A 95 5.78 10.47 10.93
C GLY A 95 6.61 9.39 10.25
N ASN A 96 7.92 9.56 10.30
CA ASN A 96 8.86 8.65 9.66
C ASN A 96 9.00 7.30 10.37
N LYS A 97 9.33 6.28 9.57
CA LYS A 97 9.83 5.01 10.10
C LYS A 97 11.10 5.23 10.93
N PRO A 98 11.35 4.41 11.95
CA PRO A 98 12.66 4.33 12.58
C PRO A 98 13.73 3.86 11.57
N ILE A 99 14.89 4.54 11.55
CA ILE A 99 15.95 4.27 10.55
C ILE A 99 16.62 2.91 10.79
N ASP A 100 16.73 2.50 12.05
CA ASP A 100 17.50 1.32 12.47
C ASP A 100 16.68 0.05 12.66
N THR A 101 15.40 0.06 12.29
CA THR A 101 14.56 -1.14 12.38
C THR A 101 14.57 -1.92 11.08
N ASN A 102 14.58 -3.26 11.20
CA ASN A 102 14.19 -4.10 10.08
C ASN A 102 12.71 -3.85 9.74
N GLY A 103 12.33 -4.11 8.51
CA GLY A 103 10.94 -3.87 8.07
C GLY A 103 9.90 -4.82 8.65
N TYR A 104 10.30 -5.90 9.35
CA TYR A 104 9.42 -6.96 9.84
C TYR A 104 8.31 -6.41 10.76
N LYS A 105 8.70 -5.63 11.79
CA LYS A 105 7.73 -5.06 12.72
C LYS A 105 6.68 -4.22 12.00
N ARG A 106 7.08 -3.40 11.02
CA ARG A 106 6.17 -2.57 10.25
C ARG A 106 5.27 -3.39 9.31
N MET A 107 5.79 -4.49 8.73
CA MET A 107 4.97 -5.41 7.95
C MET A 107 3.91 -6.11 8.81
N SER A 108 4.27 -6.50 10.05
CA SER A 108 3.31 -7.03 11.02
C SER A 108 2.29 -5.98 11.46
N GLU A 109 2.71 -4.71 11.66
CA GLU A 109 1.80 -3.60 11.93
C GLU A 109 0.80 -3.39 10.79
N PHE A 110 1.25 -3.46 9.53
CA PHE A 110 0.35 -3.42 8.38
C PHE A 110 -0.66 -4.58 8.42
N CYS A 111 -0.21 -5.81 8.65
CA CYS A 111 -1.11 -6.96 8.76
C CYS A 111 -2.14 -6.77 9.88
N ASN A 112 -1.72 -6.27 11.05
CA ASN A 112 -2.64 -5.98 12.14
C ASN A 112 -3.71 -4.95 11.74
N VAL A 113 -3.33 -3.85 11.11
CA VAL A 113 -4.28 -2.85 10.60
C VAL A 113 -5.24 -3.48 9.59
N ALA A 114 -4.72 -4.28 8.65
CA ALA A 114 -5.51 -4.96 7.63
C ALA A 114 -6.60 -5.89 8.19
N PHE A 115 -6.34 -6.52 9.34
CA PHE A 115 -7.29 -7.47 9.94
C PHE A 115 -8.10 -6.91 11.11
N SER A 116 -7.76 -5.74 11.65
CA SER A 116 -8.44 -5.18 12.82
C SER A 116 -9.16 -3.87 12.57
N SER A 117 -8.85 -3.17 11.48
CA SER A 117 -9.31 -1.80 11.24
C SER A 117 -9.83 -1.56 9.83
N ILE A 118 -9.82 -2.59 8.98
CA ILE A 118 -10.31 -2.53 7.60
C ILE A 118 -11.37 -3.61 7.45
N ASP A 119 -12.58 -3.20 7.10
CA ASP A 119 -13.73 -4.10 6.92
C ASP A 119 -13.93 -4.50 5.44
N GLU A 120 -13.28 -3.79 4.51
CA GLU A 120 -13.41 -4.04 3.08
C GLU A 120 -12.72 -5.36 2.67
N GLU A 121 -13.38 -6.08 1.74
CA GLU A 121 -12.90 -7.37 1.24
C GLU A 121 -11.55 -7.25 0.49
N TYR A 122 -11.35 -6.13 -0.21
CA TYR A 122 -10.14 -5.89 -0.98
C TYR A 122 -9.37 -4.68 -0.48
N ILE A 123 -8.10 -4.87 -0.16
CA ILE A 123 -7.17 -3.80 0.20
C ILE A 123 -6.22 -3.56 -0.97
N ILE A 124 -6.30 -2.39 -1.57
CA ILE A 124 -5.45 -2.00 -2.70
C ILE A 124 -4.28 -1.18 -2.16
N VAL A 125 -3.08 -1.75 -2.18
CA VAL A 125 -1.91 -1.19 -1.52
C VAL A 125 -0.95 -0.55 -2.51
N GLY A 126 -0.75 0.76 -2.41
CA GLY A 126 0.32 1.49 -3.07
C GLY A 126 1.57 1.57 -2.21
N GLY A 127 2.66 0.97 -2.67
CA GLY A 127 3.88 0.86 -1.87
C GLY A 127 5.15 0.80 -2.71
N HIS A 128 6.16 0.10 -2.20
CA HIS A 128 7.52 0.12 -2.71
C HIS A 128 8.06 -1.28 -3.00
N SER A 129 8.91 -1.37 -4.01
CA SER A 129 9.36 -2.65 -4.54
C SER A 129 10.17 -3.50 -3.56
N ILE A 130 11.00 -2.89 -2.69
CA ILE A 130 11.76 -3.62 -1.68
C ILE A 130 10.84 -4.04 -0.53
N TRP A 131 9.88 -3.18 -0.16
CA TRP A 131 8.89 -3.50 0.86
C TRP A 131 8.06 -4.73 0.42
N PHE A 132 7.51 -4.74 -0.79
CA PHE A 132 6.74 -5.87 -1.30
C PHE A 132 7.58 -7.15 -1.40
N ARG A 133 8.81 -7.09 -1.91
CA ARG A 133 9.70 -8.26 -1.92
C ARG A 133 9.93 -8.81 -0.51
N SER A 134 10.14 -7.94 0.47
CA SER A 134 10.35 -8.35 1.86
C SER A 134 9.07 -8.94 2.46
N PHE A 135 7.91 -8.39 2.11
CA PHE A 135 6.60 -8.91 2.51
C PHE A 135 6.36 -10.32 1.97
N PHE A 136 6.60 -10.54 0.67
CA PHE A 136 6.53 -11.89 0.08
C PHE A 136 7.52 -12.85 0.73
N ARG A 137 8.75 -12.41 1.01
CA ARG A 137 9.77 -13.26 1.66
C ARG A 137 9.36 -13.66 3.08
N GLU A 138 8.71 -12.78 3.80
CA GLU A 138 8.31 -13.00 5.19
C GLU A 138 7.05 -13.85 5.32
N PHE A 139 6.04 -13.53 4.53
CA PHE A 139 4.71 -14.12 4.71
C PHE A 139 4.36 -15.26 3.75
N LEU A 140 5.16 -15.54 2.73
CA LEU A 140 5.03 -16.78 1.98
C LEU A 140 5.50 -17.99 2.81
N PRO A 141 4.91 -19.18 2.62
CA PRO A 141 5.35 -20.40 3.29
C PRO A 141 6.87 -20.57 3.22
N ARG A 142 7.48 -21.05 4.32
CA ARG A 142 8.95 -21.17 4.40
C ARG A 142 9.54 -21.98 3.24
N ALA A 143 8.85 -23.07 2.85
CA ALA A 143 9.25 -23.95 1.75
C ALA A 143 8.96 -23.36 0.36
N SER A 144 8.22 -22.26 0.25
CA SER A 144 7.87 -21.65 -1.03
C SER A 144 9.09 -21.23 -1.83
N ALA A 145 9.13 -21.65 -3.10
CA ALA A 145 10.11 -21.22 -4.09
C ALA A 145 9.62 -20.04 -4.94
N HIS A 146 8.49 -19.44 -4.61
CA HIS A 146 7.87 -18.39 -5.40
C HIS A 146 8.81 -17.23 -5.67
N VAL A 147 8.80 -16.75 -6.92
CA VAL A 147 9.71 -15.72 -7.43
C VAL A 147 9.65 -14.42 -6.65
N GLY A 148 8.51 -14.06 -6.07
CA GLY A 148 8.29 -12.86 -5.24
C GLY A 148 9.17 -12.80 -3.99
N LYS A 149 9.68 -13.92 -3.49
CA LYS A 149 10.64 -13.93 -2.36
C LYS A 149 12.01 -13.37 -2.75
N LYS A 150 12.36 -13.41 -4.02
CA LYS A 150 13.69 -13.03 -4.55
C LYS A 150 13.65 -11.79 -5.44
N LYS A 151 12.60 -11.65 -6.23
CA LYS A 151 12.45 -10.63 -7.23
C LYS A 151 11.51 -9.52 -6.78
N LYS A 152 11.71 -8.30 -7.29
CA LYS A 152 10.86 -7.14 -6.99
C LYS A 152 9.67 -7.13 -7.95
N VAL A 153 8.54 -6.62 -7.50
CA VAL A 153 7.47 -6.19 -8.41
C VAL A 153 8.01 -5.06 -9.28
N VAL A 154 7.74 -5.10 -10.57
CA VAL A 154 8.18 -4.04 -11.50
C VAL A 154 7.49 -2.72 -11.16
N ASN A 155 8.05 -1.60 -11.62
CA ASN A 155 7.40 -0.29 -11.44
C ASN A 155 6.02 -0.30 -12.11
N CYS A 156 5.03 0.23 -11.42
CA CYS A 156 3.62 0.20 -11.81
C CYS A 156 3.05 -1.23 -11.95
N GLY A 157 3.77 -2.26 -11.50
CA GLY A 157 3.26 -3.63 -11.49
C GLY A 157 2.18 -3.81 -10.44
N ALA A 158 1.22 -4.69 -10.74
CA ALA A 158 0.14 -5.07 -9.84
C ALA A 158 0.08 -6.59 -9.68
N VAL A 159 0.03 -7.04 -8.43
CA VAL A 159 -0.06 -8.44 -8.05
C VAL A 159 -1.13 -8.56 -6.97
N SER A 160 -2.05 -9.49 -7.14
CA SER A 160 -3.07 -9.81 -6.12
C SER A 160 -2.73 -11.11 -5.42
N PHE A 161 -3.12 -11.23 -4.18
CA PHE A 161 -3.00 -12.44 -3.36
C PHE A 161 -3.94 -12.37 -2.16
N THR A 162 -4.23 -13.52 -1.57
CA THR A 162 -4.95 -13.64 -0.30
C THR A 162 -3.95 -13.63 0.85
N LEU A 163 -4.12 -12.70 1.78
CA LEU A 163 -3.43 -12.69 3.06
C LEU A 163 -4.32 -13.38 4.09
N MET A 164 -3.77 -14.35 4.81
CA MET A 164 -4.49 -15.11 5.83
C MET A 164 -3.96 -14.78 7.22
N LYS A 165 -4.86 -14.75 8.20
CA LYS A 165 -4.53 -14.68 9.62
C LYS A 165 -4.89 -16.02 10.26
N THR A 166 -3.92 -16.64 10.91
CA THR A 166 -4.08 -17.91 11.60
C THR A 166 -3.64 -17.81 13.06
N HIS A 167 -4.06 -18.76 13.89
CA HIS A 167 -3.58 -18.90 15.25
C HIS A 167 -2.82 -20.22 15.35
N ALA A 168 -1.54 -20.16 15.71
CA ALA A 168 -0.73 -21.34 15.96
C ALA A 168 0.10 -21.12 17.24
N ASP A 169 0.15 -22.15 18.08
CA ASP A 169 0.87 -22.12 19.36
C ASP A 169 0.51 -20.93 20.28
N GLY A 170 -0.77 -20.51 20.25
CA GLY A 170 -1.26 -19.37 21.02
C GLY A 170 -0.87 -17.99 20.51
N ALA A 171 -0.22 -17.91 19.34
CA ALA A 171 0.19 -16.65 18.71
C ALA A 171 -0.53 -16.45 17.36
N GLU A 172 -0.83 -15.18 17.05
CA GLU A 172 -1.31 -14.81 15.73
C GLU A 172 -0.17 -14.90 14.70
N ARG A 173 -0.48 -15.47 13.55
CA ARG A 173 0.44 -15.57 12.41
C ARG A 173 -0.24 -15.11 11.14
N PHE A 174 0.51 -14.41 10.30
CA PHE A 174 0.06 -14.00 8.97
C PHE A 174 0.79 -14.82 7.91
N MET A 175 0.06 -15.19 6.86
CA MET A 175 0.61 -15.97 5.76
C MET A 175 -0.06 -15.59 4.44
N ILE A 176 0.70 -15.56 3.37
CA ILE A 176 0.18 -15.42 2.01
C ILE A 176 -0.20 -16.82 1.51
N ASP A 177 -1.43 -16.96 1.01
CA ASP A 177 -1.82 -18.12 0.23
C ASP A 177 -1.09 -18.08 -1.12
N GLU A 178 -0.11 -18.94 -1.30
CA GLU A 178 0.75 -18.97 -2.49
C GLU A 178 -0.07 -19.26 -3.76
N ASP A 179 -1.08 -20.11 -3.66
CA ASP A 179 -1.91 -20.52 -4.79
C ASP A 179 -2.87 -19.42 -5.25
N SER A 180 -3.10 -18.42 -4.39
CA SER A 180 -3.93 -17.25 -4.70
C SER A 180 -3.19 -16.16 -5.49
N ILE A 181 -1.85 -16.23 -5.61
CA ILE A 181 -1.08 -15.15 -6.23
C ILE A 181 -1.38 -15.06 -7.72
N ARG A 182 -1.74 -13.85 -8.18
CA ARG A 182 -1.97 -13.54 -9.60
C ARG A 182 -1.24 -12.28 -9.98
N VAL A 183 -0.52 -12.33 -11.09
CA VAL A 183 0.04 -11.14 -11.73
C VAL A 183 -1.08 -10.47 -12.53
N VAL A 184 -1.50 -9.29 -12.07
CA VAL A 184 -2.52 -8.49 -12.74
C VAL A 184 -1.88 -7.67 -13.86
N TYR A 185 -0.68 -7.10 -13.59
CA TYR A 185 0.09 -6.34 -14.57
C TYR A 185 1.58 -6.35 -14.21
N GLY A 186 2.45 -6.40 -15.22
CA GLY A 186 3.92 -6.27 -15.11
C GLY A 186 4.63 -7.48 -14.51
N GLY A 187 4.31 -7.87 -13.29
CA GLY A 187 4.92 -9.01 -12.60
C GLY A 187 6.22 -8.71 -11.85
N PHE A 188 7.15 -9.67 -11.85
CA PHE A 188 8.37 -9.65 -11.06
C PHE A 188 9.63 -9.57 -11.95
N LYS A 189 10.65 -8.84 -11.51
CA LYS A 189 11.97 -8.73 -12.17
C LYS A 189 13.13 -8.84 -11.19
#